data_30345c5c2f526d635061967cb5dec2a1
#
_entry.id   30345c5c2f526d635061967cb5dec2a1
#
_cell.length_a   1.000
_cell.length_b   1.000
_cell.length_c   1.000
_cell.angle_alpha   90.00
_cell.angle_beta   90.00
_cell.angle_gamma   90.00
#
_symmetry.space_group_name_H-M   'P 1'
#
loop_
_entity.id
_entity.type
_entity.pdbx_description
1 polymer ?
#
loop_
_entity_poly.entity_id
_entity_poly.type
_entity_poly.pdbx_seq_one_letter_code
_entity_poly.pdbx_strand_id
1 'polypeptide(L)'
;MENSDKQINLGQKIIYQIYPRSFYDSNQDGIGDLRGIIQKIPYLKQLKIDMIWFNPFFVSPQNDNGYDIADYYQIDPQFGTMADFEELTAKLHENHIDVMLDMVFNHCSTSHPWFQKALAGDQFYQKFFYLRPPKKDGSLPTNWQSKFGGPAWAKFGDSGWYYLHLYDPTQADLDWHNPAVRQEAAKIVNFWRKKGVKGFRFDVFNVTGKDQQLVDSTDPLQEKKLYTDTPIVHQYLKELNQASFGQDTSIITVGEMSSTTIENSVKYTQPKNHELSMIFTFHHLKVDYRNGNKWDSMPFDFLKLKQLLFDWQVELDQHAGWNALFWNNHDQPRALSRFGDPQNYRIKSAQVLATAMQLMRGTPFIYQGEEIGMTDPDYQKISDYKDVESLNAYQELLAAGKTPAQALAAIKKKSRDNSRTPMQWNADQFAGFSKVKPWLKPTNQTQINVAAELATGQIFNYYQQLFQLRKTEPLIYQGHIRPLWTDHPQIMGYLRYLKQQCLLVITNFYGKSTQVILPPELQQQSCQVLLTNYQQNINKIPSSLKLQPYEAIVLKL
;
A
#
# COMPACT_ATOMS: atom_id res chain seq x y z
N MET A 1 -1.10 41.47 -1.72
CA MET A 1 -1.00 40.34 -0.78
C MET A 1 -0.79 39.10 -1.62
N GLU A 2 0.47 38.72 -1.80
CA GLU A 2 0.84 37.56 -2.61
C GLU A 2 0.52 36.29 -1.79
N ASN A 3 -0.58 35.62 -2.14
CA ASN A 3 -0.74 34.21 -1.82
C ASN A 3 0.22 33.42 -2.74
N SER A 4 1.46 33.28 -2.30
CA SER A 4 2.32 32.27 -2.88
C SER A 4 1.72 30.91 -2.47
N ASP A 5 0.96 30.26 -3.36
CA ASP A 5 0.60 28.87 -3.25
C ASP A 5 1.89 28.06 -3.04
N LYS A 6 2.19 27.71 -1.79
CA LYS A 6 3.32 26.84 -1.49
C LYS A 6 3.01 25.49 -2.10
N GLN A 7 3.60 25.24 -3.25
CA GLN A 7 3.54 23.91 -3.88
C GLN A 7 3.94 22.85 -2.84
N ILE A 8 3.10 21.82 -2.66
CA ILE A 8 3.36 20.75 -1.69
C ILE A 8 4.68 20.07 -2.05
N ASN A 9 5.60 20.01 -1.11
CA ASN A 9 6.80 19.20 -1.28
C ASN A 9 6.51 17.75 -0.90
N LEU A 10 6.13 16.95 -1.87
CA LEU A 10 5.83 15.52 -1.69
C LEU A 10 6.98 14.75 -1.02
N GLY A 11 8.22 15.16 -1.26
CA GLY A 11 9.41 14.52 -0.68
C GLY A 11 9.54 14.68 0.83
N GLN A 12 8.92 15.72 1.42
CA GLN A 12 8.93 15.96 2.86
C GLN A 12 7.76 15.28 3.59
N LYS A 13 6.73 14.85 2.86
CA LYS A 13 5.55 14.22 3.45
C LYS A 13 5.82 12.79 3.89
N ILE A 14 5.20 12.42 5.00
CA ILE A 14 5.20 11.08 5.56
C ILE A 14 3.75 10.67 5.76
N ILE A 15 3.34 9.60 5.08
CA ILE A 15 1.96 9.11 5.12
C ILE A 15 1.94 7.82 5.93
N TYR A 16 1.05 7.76 6.90
CA TYR A 16 0.84 6.60 7.76
C TYR A 16 -0.47 5.92 7.39
N GLN A 17 -0.42 4.64 7.07
CA GLN A 17 -1.62 3.88 6.73
C GLN A 17 -2.24 3.26 7.97
N ILE A 18 -3.51 3.54 8.20
CA ILE A 18 -4.33 2.91 9.23
C ILE A 18 -5.37 1.99 8.57
N TYR A 19 -5.40 0.74 9.05
CA TYR A 19 -6.48 -0.21 8.82
C TYR A 19 -7.48 -0.07 9.97
N PRO A 20 -8.59 0.69 9.81
CA PRO A 20 -9.43 1.12 10.93
C PRO A 20 -9.91 -0.04 11.79
N ARG A 21 -10.33 -1.13 11.16
CA ARG A 21 -10.82 -2.36 11.80
C ARG A 21 -9.85 -2.97 12.81
N SER A 22 -8.54 -2.68 12.66
CA SER A 22 -7.47 -3.27 13.46
C SER A 22 -6.62 -2.24 14.20
N PHE A 23 -7.05 -0.99 14.32
CA PHE A 23 -6.20 0.02 14.97
C PHE A 23 -6.47 0.13 16.47
N TYR A 24 -7.71 0.44 16.88
CA TYR A 24 -8.10 0.49 18.28
C TYR A 24 -9.62 0.41 18.42
N ASP A 25 -10.10 -0.50 19.26
CA ASP A 25 -11.52 -0.73 19.56
C ASP A 25 -11.91 0.07 20.80
N SER A 26 -12.71 1.12 20.64
CA SER A 26 -13.14 1.98 21.74
C SER A 26 -14.46 1.56 22.38
N ASN A 27 -15.30 0.85 21.62
CA ASN A 27 -16.66 0.44 22.04
C ASN A 27 -16.75 -0.99 22.56
N GLN A 28 -15.65 -1.76 22.47
CA GLN A 28 -15.50 -3.12 22.98
C GLN A 28 -16.35 -4.17 22.24
N ASP A 29 -16.45 -4.04 20.92
CA ASP A 29 -17.11 -5.03 20.06
C ASP A 29 -16.13 -5.97 19.32
N GLY A 30 -14.83 -5.77 19.48
CA GLY A 30 -13.76 -6.54 18.86
C GLY A 30 -13.30 -6.00 17.51
N ILE A 31 -13.82 -4.84 17.08
CA ILE A 31 -13.53 -4.14 15.83
C ILE A 31 -13.04 -2.74 16.16
N GLY A 32 -11.97 -2.30 15.50
CA GLY A 32 -11.46 -0.93 15.66
C GLY A 32 -12.41 0.10 15.01
N ASP A 33 -12.44 1.30 15.58
CA ASP A 33 -13.39 2.34 15.21
C ASP A 33 -12.77 3.74 15.15
N LEU A 34 -13.51 4.73 14.61
CA LEU A 34 -13.04 6.11 14.44
C LEU A 34 -12.77 6.79 15.77
N ARG A 35 -13.58 6.52 16.82
CA ARG A 35 -13.35 7.03 18.17
C ARG A 35 -12.09 6.45 18.79
N GLY A 36 -11.78 5.20 18.49
CA GLY A 36 -10.53 4.56 18.87
C GLY A 36 -9.33 5.25 18.25
N ILE A 37 -9.42 5.65 16.97
CA ILE A 37 -8.36 6.40 16.30
C ILE A 37 -8.19 7.79 16.96
N ILE A 38 -9.29 8.49 17.29
CA ILE A 38 -9.26 9.76 18.01
C ILE A 38 -8.47 9.62 19.33
N GLN A 39 -8.68 8.55 20.10
CA GLN A 39 -7.96 8.30 21.34
C GLN A 39 -6.45 8.10 21.14
N LYS A 40 -6.01 7.70 19.94
CA LYS A 40 -4.60 7.43 19.60
C LYS A 40 -3.91 8.59 18.86
N ILE A 41 -4.57 9.73 18.66
CA ILE A 41 -3.94 10.94 18.06
C ILE A 41 -2.65 11.35 18.79
N PRO A 42 -2.54 11.30 20.13
CA PRO A 42 -1.27 11.62 20.80
C PRO A 42 -0.09 10.74 20.35
N TYR A 43 -0.32 9.44 20.11
CA TYR A 43 0.69 8.54 19.56
C TYR A 43 1.07 8.92 18.12
N LEU A 44 0.09 9.18 17.27
CA LEU A 44 0.30 9.58 15.88
C LEU A 44 1.08 10.91 15.78
N LYS A 45 0.74 11.87 16.66
CA LYS A 45 1.50 13.12 16.78
C LYS A 45 2.95 12.88 17.22
N GLN A 46 3.17 12.00 18.21
CA GLN A 46 4.51 11.62 18.65
C GLN A 46 5.32 11.00 17.51
N LEU A 47 4.70 10.22 16.63
CA LEU A 47 5.36 9.62 15.47
C LEU A 47 5.76 10.66 14.41
N LYS A 48 5.20 11.89 14.45
CA LYS A 48 5.52 13.04 13.55
C LYS A 48 5.17 12.79 12.08
N ILE A 49 4.08 12.09 11.82
CA ILE A 49 3.52 11.88 10.48
C ILE A 49 2.81 13.14 9.99
N ASP A 50 2.57 13.26 8.67
CA ASP A 50 1.93 14.42 8.05
C ASP A 50 0.52 14.12 7.54
N MET A 51 0.21 12.87 7.26
CA MET A 51 -1.07 12.47 6.70
C MET A 51 -1.38 11.03 7.09
N ILE A 52 -2.64 10.70 7.25
CA ILE A 52 -3.12 9.33 7.47
C ILE A 52 -3.92 8.88 6.25
N TRP A 53 -3.50 7.78 5.64
CA TRP A 53 -4.30 7.04 4.68
C TRP A 53 -5.14 6.00 5.43
N PHE A 54 -6.46 6.14 5.37
CA PHE A 54 -7.41 5.17 5.90
C PHE A 54 -7.85 4.18 4.82
N ASN A 55 -7.78 2.88 5.12
CA ASN A 55 -8.50 1.88 4.34
C ASN A 55 -10.01 2.13 4.42
N PRO A 56 -10.83 1.58 3.48
CA PRO A 56 -12.25 1.90 3.42
C PRO A 56 -13.00 1.64 4.73
N PHE A 57 -13.77 2.61 5.16
CA PHE A 57 -14.70 2.54 6.30
C PHE A 57 -16.11 2.99 5.90
N PHE A 58 -16.38 3.04 4.60
CA PHE A 58 -17.71 3.33 4.05
C PHE A 58 -18.65 2.14 4.27
N VAL A 59 -19.96 2.37 4.16
CA VAL A 59 -20.95 1.29 4.29
C VAL A 59 -20.63 0.16 3.33
N SER A 60 -20.46 -1.04 3.87
CA SER A 60 -20.05 -2.23 3.13
C SER A 60 -20.60 -3.51 3.77
N PRO A 61 -21.01 -4.52 3.00
CA PRO A 61 -21.30 -5.86 3.53
C PRO A 61 -20.06 -6.58 4.11
N GLN A 62 -18.86 -6.03 3.91
CA GLN A 62 -17.59 -6.54 4.43
C GLN A 62 -17.17 -7.92 3.85
N ASN A 63 -17.63 -8.29 2.66
CA ASN A 63 -17.21 -9.52 2.00
C ASN A 63 -15.73 -9.48 1.61
N ASP A 64 -15.24 -8.30 1.22
CA ASP A 64 -13.80 -8.03 1.04
C ASP A 64 -13.32 -6.90 1.98
N ASN A 65 -13.74 -6.99 3.26
CA ASN A 65 -13.25 -6.13 4.35
C ASN A 65 -13.31 -4.62 4.02
N GLY A 66 -14.42 -4.16 3.42
CA GLY A 66 -14.67 -2.76 3.11
C GLY A 66 -14.44 -2.37 1.66
N TYR A 67 -13.76 -3.18 0.85
CA TYR A 67 -13.54 -2.92 -0.58
C TYR A 67 -14.76 -3.25 -1.45
N ASP A 68 -15.82 -3.82 -0.89
CA ASP A 68 -17.14 -4.00 -1.48
C ASP A 68 -18.10 -2.89 -1.00
N ILE A 69 -17.90 -1.64 -1.49
CA ILE A 69 -18.61 -0.46 -1.02
C ILE A 69 -20.07 -0.45 -1.48
N ALA A 70 -21.00 -0.30 -0.52
CA ALA A 70 -22.44 -0.20 -0.77
C ALA A 70 -22.98 1.24 -0.68
N ASP A 71 -22.27 2.16 -0.02
CA ASP A 71 -22.57 3.60 -0.02
C ASP A 71 -21.29 4.41 0.19
N TYR A 72 -20.93 5.23 -0.78
CA TYR A 72 -19.71 6.06 -0.75
C TYR A 72 -19.86 7.34 0.09
N TYR A 73 -21.06 7.68 0.53
CA TYR A 73 -21.35 8.93 1.24
C TYR A 73 -21.58 8.75 2.74
N GLN A 74 -21.61 7.50 3.22
CA GLN A 74 -21.89 7.16 4.62
C GLN A 74 -20.73 6.37 5.23
N ILE A 75 -20.55 6.59 6.53
CA ILE A 75 -19.66 5.78 7.35
C ILE A 75 -20.39 4.49 7.73
N ASP A 76 -19.72 3.35 7.62
CA ASP A 76 -20.28 2.08 8.10
C ASP A 76 -20.48 2.15 9.62
N PRO A 77 -21.67 1.83 10.13
CA PRO A 77 -21.98 1.93 11.56
C PRO A 77 -21.04 1.16 12.48
N GLN A 78 -20.38 0.12 11.98
CA GLN A 78 -19.36 -0.60 12.76
C GLN A 78 -18.12 0.26 13.08
N PHE A 79 -17.83 1.28 12.28
CA PHE A 79 -16.69 2.18 12.49
C PHE A 79 -17.08 3.49 13.16
N GLY A 80 -18.37 3.83 13.22
CA GLY A 80 -18.86 5.07 13.81
C GLY A 80 -19.84 5.81 12.93
N THR A 81 -19.89 7.13 13.08
CA THR A 81 -20.83 8.02 12.41
C THR A 81 -20.10 9.08 11.59
N MET A 82 -20.83 9.81 10.76
CA MET A 82 -20.31 11.00 10.06
C MET A 82 -19.79 12.06 11.06
N ALA A 83 -20.46 12.23 12.20
CA ALA A 83 -20.00 13.14 13.25
C ALA A 83 -18.66 12.70 13.85
N ASP A 84 -18.44 11.39 14.04
CA ASP A 84 -17.16 10.86 14.50
C ASP A 84 -16.04 11.10 13.49
N PHE A 85 -16.35 10.99 12.19
CA PHE A 85 -15.39 11.30 11.13
C PHE A 85 -15.04 12.80 11.09
N GLU A 86 -16.03 13.67 11.22
CA GLU A 86 -15.82 15.13 11.25
C GLU A 86 -15.00 15.54 12.48
N GLU A 87 -15.26 14.93 13.65
CA GLU A 87 -14.47 15.13 14.86
C GLU A 87 -13.03 14.64 14.68
N LEU A 88 -12.84 13.44 14.13
CA LEU A 88 -11.52 12.88 13.83
C LEU A 88 -10.72 13.79 12.91
N THR A 89 -11.32 14.22 11.80
CA THR A 89 -10.66 15.08 10.82
C THR A 89 -10.26 16.42 11.43
N ALA A 90 -11.15 17.06 12.20
CA ALA A 90 -10.86 18.31 12.88
C ALA A 90 -9.67 18.15 13.86
N LYS A 91 -9.70 17.13 14.72
CA LYS A 91 -8.64 16.86 15.69
C LYS A 91 -7.30 16.50 15.03
N LEU A 92 -7.31 15.80 13.93
CA LEU A 92 -6.09 15.51 13.15
C LEU A 92 -5.51 16.80 12.57
N HIS A 93 -6.33 17.66 11.95
CA HIS A 93 -5.90 18.97 11.44
C HIS A 93 -5.33 19.89 12.52
N GLU A 94 -5.93 19.93 13.72
CA GLU A 94 -5.38 20.65 14.87
C GLU A 94 -3.97 20.18 15.26
N ASN A 95 -3.65 18.92 14.95
CA ASN A 95 -2.32 18.33 15.16
C ASN A 95 -1.45 18.31 13.90
N HIS A 96 -1.82 19.06 12.85
CA HIS A 96 -1.13 19.16 11.57
C HIS A 96 -1.02 17.81 10.81
N ILE A 97 -2.01 16.96 10.98
CA ILE A 97 -2.12 15.66 10.28
C ILE A 97 -3.32 15.72 9.34
N ASP A 98 -3.06 15.56 8.06
CA ASP A 98 -4.09 15.53 7.03
C ASP A 98 -4.73 14.13 6.89
N VAL A 99 -5.89 14.05 6.23
CA VAL A 99 -6.63 12.82 5.98
C VAL A 99 -6.59 12.46 4.49
N MET A 100 -6.25 11.20 4.19
CA MET A 100 -6.35 10.57 2.87
C MET A 100 -7.35 9.42 2.94
N LEU A 101 -8.32 9.39 2.00
CA LEU A 101 -9.32 8.32 1.90
C LEU A 101 -9.05 7.41 0.72
N ASP A 102 -9.46 6.15 0.87
CA ASP A 102 -9.38 5.12 -0.15
C ASP A 102 -10.63 5.16 -1.04
N MET A 103 -10.44 5.36 -2.35
CA MET A 103 -11.49 5.46 -3.36
C MET A 103 -11.50 4.22 -4.23
N VAL A 104 -12.45 3.33 -3.99
CA VAL A 104 -12.64 2.09 -4.74
C VAL A 104 -13.59 2.37 -5.90
N PHE A 105 -13.05 2.66 -7.08
CA PHE A 105 -13.84 3.10 -8.23
C PHE A 105 -13.83 2.11 -9.42
N ASN A 106 -13.07 1.02 -9.33
CA ASN A 106 -13.17 -0.04 -10.34
C ASN A 106 -14.51 -0.79 -10.26
N HIS A 107 -15.04 -0.96 -9.05
CA HIS A 107 -16.24 -1.75 -8.77
C HIS A 107 -17.00 -1.16 -7.59
N CYS A 108 -18.23 -1.59 -7.40
CA CYS A 108 -18.97 -1.39 -6.15
C CYS A 108 -19.60 -2.71 -5.70
N SER A 109 -20.09 -2.74 -4.46
CA SER A 109 -20.81 -3.89 -3.94
C SER A 109 -22.05 -4.21 -4.78
N THR A 110 -22.37 -5.51 -4.94
CA THR A 110 -23.67 -5.92 -5.46
C THR A 110 -24.85 -5.46 -4.55
N SER A 111 -24.58 -5.09 -3.30
CA SER A 111 -25.55 -4.46 -2.39
C SER A 111 -25.70 -2.95 -2.61
N HIS A 112 -24.86 -2.32 -3.45
CA HIS A 112 -24.96 -0.89 -3.73
C HIS A 112 -26.28 -0.55 -4.42
N PRO A 113 -26.97 0.56 -4.08
CA PRO A 113 -28.23 0.97 -4.72
C PRO A 113 -28.18 1.02 -6.25
N TRP A 114 -27.03 1.33 -6.85
CA TRP A 114 -26.86 1.30 -8.32
C TRP A 114 -27.05 -0.11 -8.88
N PHE A 115 -26.42 -1.12 -8.26
CA PHE A 115 -26.56 -2.52 -8.71
C PHE A 115 -27.96 -3.05 -8.44
N GLN A 116 -28.55 -2.74 -7.27
CA GLN A 116 -29.90 -3.19 -6.93
C GLN A 116 -30.97 -2.60 -7.87
N LYS A 117 -30.85 -1.32 -8.25
CA LYS A 117 -31.73 -0.71 -9.26
C LYS A 117 -31.51 -1.32 -10.65
N ALA A 118 -30.25 -1.57 -11.03
CA ALA A 118 -29.95 -2.26 -12.28
C ALA A 118 -30.59 -3.65 -12.33
N LEU A 119 -30.49 -4.41 -11.23
CA LEU A 119 -31.10 -5.74 -11.07
C LEU A 119 -32.63 -5.70 -11.13
N ALA A 120 -33.24 -4.63 -10.61
CA ALA A 120 -34.68 -4.38 -10.67
C ALA A 120 -35.17 -3.93 -12.08
N GLY A 121 -34.27 -3.82 -13.07
CA GLY A 121 -34.61 -3.50 -14.46
C GLY A 121 -34.45 -2.02 -14.86
N ASP A 122 -33.89 -1.17 -13.99
CA ASP A 122 -33.62 0.23 -14.32
C ASP A 122 -32.49 0.33 -15.36
N GLN A 123 -32.86 0.68 -16.59
CA GLN A 123 -31.96 0.74 -17.75
C GLN A 123 -30.86 1.81 -17.59
N PHE A 124 -31.10 2.87 -16.81
CA PHE A 124 -30.04 3.88 -16.55
C PHE A 124 -28.93 3.25 -15.73
N TYR A 125 -29.26 2.53 -14.64
CA TYR A 125 -28.27 1.88 -13.79
C TYR A 125 -27.69 0.60 -14.38
N GLN A 126 -28.39 -0.11 -15.28
CA GLN A 126 -27.82 -1.22 -16.02
C GLN A 126 -26.57 -0.80 -16.82
N LYS A 127 -26.55 0.45 -17.34
CA LYS A 127 -25.40 1.01 -18.06
C LYS A 127 -24.20 1.36 -17.15
N PHE A 128 -24.34 1.21 -15.84
CA PHE A 128 -23.22 1.42 -14.91
C PHE A 128 -22.28 0.22 -14.85
N PHE A 129 -22.71 -0.93 -15.36
CA PHE A 129 -22.01 -2.20 -15.22
C PHE A 129 -21.74 -2.85 -16.57
N TYR A 130 -20.69 -3.67 -16.64
CA TYR A 130 -20.45 -4.53 -17.79
C TYR A 130 -21.42 -5.70 -17.78
N LEU A 131 -22.60 -5.56 -18.40
CA LEU A 131 -23.60 -6.61 -18.56
C LEU A 131 -23.50 -7.21 -19.96
N ARG A 132 -23.41 -8.54 -20.05
CA ARG A 132 -23.29 -9.27 -21.33
C ARG A 132 -24.13 -10.54 -21.32
N PRO A 133 -24.75 -10.91 -22.48
CA PRO A 133 -25.37 -12.22 -22.64
C PRO A 133 -24.29 -13.31 -22.72
N PRO A 134 -24.65 -14.59 -22.48
CA PRO A 134 -23.76 -15.71 -22.79
C PRO A 134 -23.43 -15.74 -24.28
N LYS A 135 -22.34 -16.42 -24.65
CA LYS A 135 -22.03 -16.70 -26.05
C LYS A 135 -23.11 -17.59 -26.68
N LYS A 136 -23.10 -17.73 -28.00
CA LYS A 136 -24.08 -18.53 -28.75
C LYS A 136 -24.07 -20.02 -28.34
N ASP A 137 -22.95 -20.51 -27.85
CA ASP A 137 -22.79 -21.90 -27.35
C ASP A 137 -23.16 -22.04 -25.86
N GLY A 138 -23.66 -21.00 -25.23
CA GLY A 138 -24.03 -20.95 -23.81
C GLY A 138 -22.88 -20.73 -22.85
N SER A 139 -21.64 -20.59 -23.33
CA SER A 139 -20.48 -20.27 -22.48
C SER A 139 -20.49 -18.82 -21.98
N LEU A 140 -19.65 -18.54 -20.99
CA LEU A 140 -19.51 -17.21 -20.39
C LEU A 140 -19.09 -16.15 -21.44
N PRO A 141 -19.41 -14.88 -21.22
CA PRO A 141 -19.12 -13.79 -22.17
C PRO A 141 -17.66 -13.69 -22.59
N THR A 142 -16.74 -13.92 -21.66
CA THR A 142 -15.30 -14.15 -21.93
C THR A 142 -14.75 -15.24 -21.02
N ASN A 143 -13.54 -15.71 -21.32
CA ASN A 143 -12.83 -16.69 -20.50
C ASN A 143 -12.01 -16.10 -19.36
N TRP A 144 -12.22 -14.80 -19.04
CA TRP A 144 -11.47 -14.09 -18.01
C TRP A 144 -11.66 -14.71 -16.62
N GLN A 145 -10.57 -14.63 -15.83
CA GLN A 145 -10.54 -15.17 -14.48
C GLN A 145 -10.56 -14.05 -13.44
N SER A 146 -11.29 -14.27 -12.36
CA SER A 146 -11.25 -13.41 -11.18
C SER A 146 -9.86 -13.47 -10.52
N LYS A 147 -9.42 -12.34 -9.97
CA LYS A 147 -8.18 -12.27 -9.19
C LYS A 147 -8.26 -13.03 -7.85
N PHE A 148 -9.47 -13.35 -7.41
CA PHE A 148 -9.75 -14.15 -6.21
C PHE A 148 -10.14 -15.59 -6.50
N GLY A 149 -9.92 -16.04 -7.75
CA GLY A 149 -10.19 -17.39 -8.20
C GLY A 149 -11.54 -17.54 -8.91
N GLY A 150 -11.62 -18.53 -9.80
CA GLY A 150 -12.82 -18.80 -10.61
C GLY A 150 -13.06 -17.80 -11.75
N PRO A 151 -14.19 -17.95 -12.48
CA PRO A 151 -14.54 -17.07 -13.60
C PRO A 151 -14.78 -15.63 -13.15
N ALA A 152 -14.47 -14.64 -14.03
CA ALA A 152 -14.74 -13.23 -13.78
C ALA A 152 -16.19 -12.81 -14.14
N TRP A 153 -17.09 -13.73 -14.37
CA TRP A 153 -18.50 -13.49 -14.73
C TRP A 153 -19.46 -14.21 -13.80
N ALA A 154 -20.43 -13.49 -13.26
CA ALA A 154 -21.49 -14.05 -12.45
C ALA A 154 -22.87 -13.72 -13.05
N LYS A 155 -23.89 -14.55 -12.76
CA LYS A 155 -25.25 -14.36 -13.26
C LYS A 155 -25.86 -13.06 -12.75
N PHE A 156 -26.47 -12.29 -13.64
CA PHE A 156 -27.20 -11.08 -13.33
C PHE A 156 -28.67 -11.40 -13.04
N GLY A 157 -28.97 -11.86 -11.84
CA GLY A 157 -30.28 -12.34 -11.45
C GLY A 157 -30.80 -13.44 -12.38
N ASP A 158 -32.09 -13.40 -12.69
CA ASP A 158 -32.77 -14.34 -13.58
C ASP A 158 -32.85 -13.83 -15.05
N SER A 159 -32.11 -12.76 -15.38
CA SER A 159 -32.15 -12.13 -16.71
C SER A 159 -31.57 -12.97 -17.84
N GLY A 160 -30.82 -14.04 -17.53
CA GLY A 160 -30.02 -14.77 -18.49
C GLY A 160 -28.71 -14.08 -18.89
N TRP A 161 -28.42 -12.92 -18.36
CA TRP A 161 -27.18 -12.16 -18.57
C TRP A 161 -26.18 -12.37 -17.44
N TYR A 162 -24.96 -11.90 -17.66
CA TYR A 162 -23.86 -11.93 -16.70
C TYR A 162 -23.31 -10.52 -16.48
N TYR A 163 -22.81 -10.26 -15.27
CA TYR A 163 -22.02 -9.08 -14.96
C TYR A 163 -20.56 -9.44 -14.72
N LEU A 164 -19.66 -8.54 -15.08
CA LEU A 164 -18.22 -8.67 -14.87
C LEU A 164 -17.86 -8.36 -13.42
N HIS A 165 -16.96 -9.17 -12.85
CA HIS A 165 -16.29 -8.92 -11.58
C HIS A 165 -14.83 -9.39 -11.64
N LEU A 166 -13.87 -8.48 -11.66
CA LEU A 166 -12.45 -8.86 -11.64
C LEU A 166 -11.96 -9.35 -10.27
N TYR A 167 -12.75 -9.11 -9.22
CA TYR A 167 -12.48 -9.51 -7.83
C TYR A 167 -13.56 -10.47 -7.34
N ASP A 168 -14.08 -10.28 -6.13
CA ASP A 168 -15.14 -11.13 -5.58
C ASP A 168 -16.44 -11.00 -6.39
N PRO A 169 -17.27 -12.06 -6.52
CA PRO A 169 -18.58 -11.93 -7.15
C PRO A 169 -19.50 -10.87 -6.54
N THR A 170 -19.25 -10.47 -5.30
CA THR A 170 -19.99 -9.36 -4.65
C THR A 170 -19.49 -7.97 -5.02
N GLN A 171 -18.49 -7.86 -5.91
CA GLN A 171 -17.84 -6.61 -6.36
C GLN A 171 -18.04 -6.43 -7.87
N ALA A 172 -19.18 -5.87 -8.29
CA ALA A 172 -19.53 -5.68 -9.70
C ALA A 172 -18.71 -4.54 -10.32
N ASP A 173 -18.00 -4.80 -11.43
CA ASP A 173 -17.17 -3.84 -12.14
C ASP A 173 -18.00 -2.74 -12.80
N LEU A 174 -17.60 -1.48 -12.57
CA LEU A 174 -18.24 -0.28 -13.11
C LEU A 174 -17.75 -0.02 -14.54
N ASP A 175 -18.69 0.30 -15.44
CA ASP A 175 -18.38 0.67 -16.82
C ASP A 175 -17.99 2.15 -16.91
N TRP A 176 -16.69 2.43 -16.89
CA TRP A 176 -16.13 3.78 -16.98
C TRP A 176 -16.29 4.44 -18.36
N HIS A 177 -16.72 3.72 -19.40
CA HIS A 177 -17.15 4.34 -20.66
C HIS A 177 -18.42 5.18 -20.47
N ASN A 178 -19.25 4.86 -19.48
CA ASN A 178 -20.44 5.62 -19.14
C ASN A 178 -20.06 6.95 -18.44
N PRO A 179 -20.38 8.13 -19.05
CA PRO A 179 -20.09 9.43 -18.43
C PRO A 179 -20.76 9.61 -17.04
N ALA A 180 -21.91 8.98 -16.81
CA ALA A 180 -22.60 9.08 -15.53
C ALA A 180 -21.78 8.44 -14.40
N VAL A 181 -21.09 7.32 -14.65
CA VAL A 181 -20.16 6.68 -13.67
C VAL A 181 -19.03 7.64 -13.34
N ARG A 182 -18.39 8.26 -14.34
CA ARG A 182 -17.30 9.23 -14.15
C ARG A 182 -17.74 10.47 -13.37
N GLN A 183 -18.95 10.97 -13.65
CA GLN A 183 -19.55 12.10 -12.93
C GLN A 183 -19.82 11.75 -11.46
N GLU A 184 -20.32 10.55 -11.18
CA GLU A 184 -20.53 10.09 -9.80
C GLU A 184 -19.21 9.95 -9.04
N ALA A 185 -18.16 9.40 -9.65
CA ALA A 185 -16.82 9.36 -9.06
C ALA A 185 -16.32 10.77 -8.67
N ALA A 186 -16.46 11.75 -9.57
CA ALA A 186 -16.10 13.14 -9.27
C ALA A 186 -16.93 13.76 -8.15
N LYS A 187 -18.24 13.47 -8.08
CA LYS A 187 -19.12 13.94 -7.00
C LYS A 187 -18.70 13.37 -5.64
N ILE A 188 -18.35 12.07 -5.59
CA ILE A 188 -17.88 11.40 -4.37
C ILE A 188 -16.59 12.07 -3.87
N VAL A 189 -15.59 12.25 -4.74
CA VAL A 189 -14.34 12.93 -4.37
C VAL A 189 -14.62 14.36 -3.85
N ASN A 190 -15.46 15.12 -4.53
CA ASN A 190 -15.80 16.49 -4.13
C ASN A 190 -16.59 16.54 -2.80
N PHE A 191 -17.43 15.54 -2.52
CA PHE A 191 -18.10 15.42 -1.23
C PHE A 191 -17.10 15.31 -0.08
N TRP A 192 -16.12 14.40 -0.19
CA TRP A 192 -15.12 14.20 0.86
C TRP A 192 -14.12 15.35 0.96
N ARG A 193 -13.78 16.02 -0.16
CA ARG A 193 -13.01 17.27 -0.11
C ARG A 193 -13.70 18.34 0.76
N LYS A 194 -15.02 18.51 0.59
CA LYS A 194 -15.81 19.44 1.42
C LYS A 194 -15.85 19.05 2.90
N LYS A 195 -15.60 17.78 3.22
CA LYS A 195 -15.45 17.26 4.60
C LYS A 195 -14.03 17.39 5.16
N GLY A 196 -13.12 18.09 4.47
CA GLY A 196 -11.76 18.36 4.93
C GLY A 196 -10.70 17.32 4.53
N VAL A 197 -11.05 16.36 3.67
CA VAL A 197 -10.09 15.38 3.15
C VAL A 197 -9.08 16.07 2.23
N LYS A 198 -7.78 15.80 2.45
CA LYS A 198 -6.64 16.39 1.73
C LYS A 198 -5.84 15.36 0.92
N GLY A 199 -6.27 14.12 0.89
CA GLY A 199 -5.66 13.09 0.07
C GLY A 199 -6.65 12.05 -0.42
N PHE A 200 -6.34 11.42 -1.57
CA PHE A 200 -7.12 10.32 -2.14
C PHE A 200 -6.19 9.23 -2.66
N ARG A 201 -6.41 8.01 -2.21
CA ARG A 201 -5.82 6.82 -2.79
C ARG A 201 -6.85 6.15 -3.69
N PHE A 202 -6.51 5.94 -4.94
CA PHE A 202 -7.39 5.29 -5.91
C PHE A 202 -7.02 3.81 -6.03
N ASP A 203 -7.94 2.97 -5.57
CA ASP A 203 -7.82 1.52 -5.60
C ASP A 203 -7.84 0.99 -7.04
N VAL A 204 -6.86 0.19 -7.39
CA VAL A 204 -6.72 -0.51 -8.69
C VAL A 204 -7.20 0.27 -9.91
N PHE A 205 -6.96 1.56 -9.93
CA PHE A 205 -7.55 2.46 -10.93
C PHE A 205 -7.11 2.13 -12.36
N ASN A 206 -5.93 1.55 -12.54
CA ASN A 206 -5.41 1.18 -13.85
C ASN A 206 -6.17 0.04 -14.55
N VAL A 207 -7.16 -0.56 -13.90
CA VAL A 207 -8.04 -1.57 -14.54
C VAL A 207 -9.46 -1.05 -14.80
N THR A 208 -9.74 0.24 -14.61
CA THR A 208 -11.06 0.83 -14.88
C THR A 208 -11.36 0.99 -16.36
N GLY A 209 -10.35 1.18 -17.19
CA GLY A 209 -10.49 1.44 -18.63
C GLY A 209 -10.49 0.19 -19.48
N LYS A 210 -11.29 -0.81 -19.16
CA LYS A 210 -11.49 -2.00 -19.99
C LYS A 210 -12.03 -1.61 -21.39
N ASP A 211 -11.72 -2.40 -22.43
CA ASP A 211 -12.33 -2.16 -23.74
C ASP A 211 -13.86 -2.34 -23.67
N GLN A 212 -14.58 -1.63 -24.53
CA GLN A 212 -16.03 -1.85 -24.69
C GLN A 212 -16.33 -3.22 -25.30
N GLN A 213 -15.49 -3.70 -26.22
CA GLN A 213 -15.55 -5.03 -26.80
C GLN A 213 -14.63 -5.96 -25.99
N LEU A 214 -15.21 -6.61 -25.01
CA LEU A 214 -14.50 -7.61 -24.21
C LEU A 214 -14.27 -8.87 -25.05
N VAL A 215 -13.02 -9.30 -25.16
CA VAL A 215 -12.62 -10.47 -25.94
C VAL A 215 -12.00 -11.54 -25.07
N ASP A 216 -12.03 -12.79 -25.54
CA ASP A 216 -11.32 -13.89 -24.88
C ASP A 216 -9.81 -13.64 -24.84
N SER A 217 -9.17 -14.03 -23.77
CA SER A 217 -7.73 -14.14 -23.73
C SER A 217 -7.28 -15.42 -24.45
N THR A 218 -6.31 -15.29 -25.34
CA THR A 218 -5.67 -16.44 -26.01
C THR A 218 -4.58 -17.06 -25.15
N ASP A 219 -4.08 -16.32 -24.15
CA ASP A 219 -3.06 -16.73 -23.21
C ASP A 219 -3.39 -16.18 -21.82
N PRO A 220 -3.59 -17.03 -20.81
CA PRO A 220 -3.87 -16.58 -19.45
C PRO A 220 -2.83 -15.61 -18.88
N LEU A 221 -1.57 -15.71 -19.31
CA LEU A 221 -0.50 -14.79 -18.91
C LEU A 221 -0.65 -13.39 -19.53
N GLN A 222 -1.39 -13.29 -20.65
CA GLN A 222 -1.64 -12.04 -21.37
C GLN A 222 -3.00 -11.41 -21.01
N GLU A 223 -3.87 -12.16 -20.33
CA GLU A 223 -5.22 -11.69 -19.99
C GLU A 223 -5.21 -10.29 -19.36
N LYS A 224 -4.32 -10.07 -18.40
CA LYS A 224 -4.19 -8.79 -17.70
C LYS A 224 -3.96 -7.59 -18.62
N LYS A 225 -3.35 -7.79 -19.79
CA LYS A 225 -3.12 -6.73 -20.77
C LYS A 225 -4.41 -6.23 -21.43
N LEU A 226 -5.49 -7.03 -21.41
CA LEU A 226 -6.76 -6.66 -22.00
C LEU A 226 -7.52 -5.59 -21.18
N TYR A 227 -7.15 -5.40 -19.92
CA TYR A 227 -7.84 -4.46 -19.03
C TYR A 227 -6.93 -3.60 -18.16
N THR A 228 -5.60 -3.78 -18.21
CA THR A 228 -4.65 -3.02 -17.39
C THR A 228 -3.93 -1.97 -18.22
N ASP A 229 -3.84 -0.73 -17.69
CA ASP A 229 -3.11 0.39 -18.31
C ASP A 229 -3.54 0.69 -19.76
N THR A 230 -4.79 0.46 -20.11
CA THR A 230 -5.30 0.81 -21.44
C THR A 230 -5.20 2.32 -21.65
N PRO A 231 -5.03 2.82 -22.90
CA PRO A 231 -4.84 4.25 -23.15
C PRO A 231 -5.96 5.14 -22.60
N ILE A 232 -7.18 4.62 -22.51
CA ILE A 232 -8.36 5.37 -22.06
C ILE A 232 -8.30 5.70 -20.56
N VAL A 233 -7.58 4.92 -19.74
CA VAL A 233 -7.42 5.17 -18.29
C VAL A 233 -6.81 6.55 -18.03
N HIS A 234 -5.80 6.93 -18.81
CA HIS A 234 -5.17 8.25 -18.69
C HIS A 234 -6.16 9.39 -18.95
N GLN A 235 -7.08 9.21 -19.92
CA GLN A 235 -8.15 10.18 -20.18
C GLN A 235 -9.10 10.28 -18.99
N TYR A 236 -9.52 9.14 -18.41
CA TYR A 236 -10.42 9.10 -17.27
C TYR A 236 -9.80 9.74 -16.02
N LEU A 237 -8.50 9.52 -15.78
CA LEU A 237 -7.78 10.18 -14.68
C LEU A 237 -7.73 11.70 -14.86
N LYS A 238 -7.44 12.19 -16.08
CA LYS A 238 -7.44 13.63 -16.37
C LYS A 238 -8.81 14.25 -16.17
N GLU A 239 -9.87 13.57 -16.65
CA GLU A 239 -11.24 14.01 -16.46
C GLU A 239 -11.60 14.09 -14.97
N LEU A 240 -11.27 13.04 -14.19
CA LEU A 240 -11.50 13.01 -12.75
C LEU A 240 -10.69 14.08 -12.01
N ASN A 241 -9.41 14.27 -12.38
CA ASN A 241 -8.57 15.34 -11.83
C ASN A 241 -9.21 16.71 -12.05
N GLN A 242 -9.55 17.06 -13.29
CA GLN A 242 -10.15 18.34 -13.65
C GLN A 242 -11.49 18.59 -12.95
N ALA A 243 -12.32 17.54 -12.84
CA ALA A 243 -13.65 17.63 -12.25
C ALA A 243 -13.64 17.63 -10.71
N SER A 244 -12.50 17.28 -10.07
CA SER A 244 -12.45 17.13 -8.62
C SER A 244 -11.15 17.62 -7.99
N PHE A 245 -10.22 16.73 -7.64
CA PHE A 245 -9.06 17.02 -6.81
C PHE A 245 -8.03 17.96 -7.46
N GLY A 246 -7.95 18.05 -8.79
CA GLY A 246 -7.04 18.97 -9.47
C GLY A 246 -7.39 20.45 -9.34
N GLN A 247 -8.55 20.76 -8.78
CA GLN A 247 -8.97 22.14 -8.48
C GLN A 247 -8.33 22.71 -7.20
N ASP A 248 -7.65 21.88 -6.43
CA ASP A 248 -6.97 22.26 -5.19
C ASP A 248 -5.56 21.66 -5.17
N THR A 249 -4.55 22.51 -5.36
CA THR A 249 -3.13 22.11 -5.40
C THR A 249 -2.62 21.55 -4.06
N SER A 250 -3.38 21.67 -2.98
CA SER A 250 -3.06 21.08 -1.68
C SER A 250 -3.46 19.61 -1.55
N ILE A 251 -4.16 19.05 -2.53
CA ILE A 251 -4.59 17.64 -2.51
C ILE A 251 -3.43 16.74 -2.98
N ILE A 252 -3.19 15.68 -2.23
CA ILE A 252 -2.23 14.62 -2.59
C ILE A 252 -3.01 13.40 -3.09
N THR A 253 -2.60 12.85 -4.22
CA THR A 253 -3.22 11.66 -4.78
C THR A 253 -2.22 10.55 -4.99
N VAL A 254 -2.64 9.30 -4.74
CA VAL A 254 -1.86 8.11 -5.03
C VAL A 254 -2.74 7.06 -5.71
N GLY A 255 -2.25 6.48 -6.80
CA GLY A 255 -2.94 5.38 -7.48
C GLY A 255 -2.31 4.04 -7.16
N GLU A 256 -3.14 3.04 -6.91
CA GLU A 256 -2.67 1.66 -6.94
C GLU A 256 -2.65 1.16 -8.39
N MET A 257 -1.42 0.96 -8.91
CA MET A 257 -1.20 0.57 -10.31
C MET A 257 -0.50 -0.80 -10.36
N SER A 258 -1.21 -1.83 -9.91
CA SER A 258 -0.69 -3.20 -9.95
C SER A 258 -0.40 -3.64 -11.38
N SER A 259 0.75 -4.26 -11.60
CA SER A 259 1.21 -4.76 -12.91
C SER A 259 1.44 -3.67 -13.98
N THR A 260 1.54 -2.40 -13.60
CA THR A 260 1.90 -1.29 -14.51
C THR A 260 3.34 -1.39 -14.99
N THR A 261 3.69 -0.64 -16.04
CA THR A 261 5.06 -0.51 -16.52
C THR A 261 5.71 0.77 -15.98
N ILE A 262 7.04 0.87 -16.06
CA ILE A 262 7.76 2.10 -15.71
C ILE A 262 7.29 3.26 -16.59
N GLU A 263 7.12 3.03 -17.90
CA GLU A 263 6.63 4.03 -18.84
C GLU A 263 5.25 4.60 -18.43
N ASN A 264 4.30 3.72 -18.09
CA ASN A 264 2.98 4.16 -17.61
C ASN A 264 3.08 4.83 -16.23
N SER A 265 3.98 4.36 -15.34
CA SER A 265 4.25 5.01 -14.07
C SER A 265 4.69 6.47 -14.23
N VAL A 266 5.56 6.73 -15.20
CA VAL A 266 5.96 8.09 -15.59
C VAL A 266 4.75 8.89 -16.07
N LYS A 267 3.92 8.33 -16.97
CA LYS A 267 2.72 9.02 -17.51
C LYS A 267 1.75 9.40 -16.39
N TYR A 268 1.45 8.48 -15.47
CA TYR A 268 0.54 8.73 -14.34
C TYR A 268 1.01 9.84 -13.40
N THR A 269 2.32 10.03 -13.25
CA THR A 269 2.89 10.88 -12.19
C THR A 269 3.61 12.13 -12.66
N GLN A 270 3.78 12.32 -13.97
CA GLN A 270 4.33 13.57 -14.50
C GLN A 270 3.35 14.74 -14.26
N PRO A 271 3.77 15.84 -13.61
CA PRO A 271 2.89 16.97 -13.30
C PRO A 271 2.16 17.56 -14.53
N LYS A 272 2.83 17.58 -15.69
CA LYS A 272 2.24 18.10 -16.95
C LYS A 272 1.05 17.29 -17.47
N ASN A 273 0.88 16.05 -17.01
CA ASN A 273 -0.21 15.18 -17.43
C ASN A 273 -1.48 15.39 -16.63
N HIS A 274 -1.42 16.07 -15.48
CA HIS A 274 -2.57 16.34 -14.62
C HIS A 274 -3.37 15.07 -14.30
N GLU A 275 -2.66 14.00 -13.87
CA GLU A 275 -3.28 12.75 -13.44
C GLU A 275 -3.14 12.60 -11.92
N LEU A 276 -2.07 11.97 -11.43
CA LEU A 276 -1.86 11.67 -10.02
C LEU A 276 -0.55 12.29 -9.49
N SER A 277 -0.47 12.49 -8.17
CA SER A 277 0.78 12.93 -7.53
C SER A 277 1.83 11.83 -7.51
N MET A 278 1.42 10.58 -7.30
CA MET A 278 2.29 9.40 -7.20
C MET A 278 1.52 8.10 -7.41
N ILE A 279 2.23 6.98 -7.50
CA ILE A 279 1.63 5.65 -7.61
C ILE A 279 2.34 4.63 -6.74
N PHE A 280 1.60 3.59 -6.33
CA PHE A 280 2.14 2.33 -5.84
C PHE A 280 2.39 1.36 -6.98
N THR A 281 3.56 0.71 -6.95
CA THR A 281 3.85 -0.49 -7.77
C THR A 281 4.12 -1.67 -6.85
N PHE A 282 3.77 -2.88 -7.28
CA PHE A 282 3.92 -4.09 -6.45
C PHE A 282 5.01 -5.03 -6.97
N HIS A 283 5.81 -4.61 -7.95
CA HIS A 283 6.80 -5.47 -8.59
C HIS A 283 7.87 -5.96 -7.61
N HIS A 284 8.37 -5.06 -6.75
CA HIS A 284 9.36 -5.37 -5.72
C HIS A 284 8.83 -6.34 -4.65
N LEU A 285 7.50 -6.49 -4.53
CA LEU A 285 6.86 -7.41 -3.60
C LEU A 285 6.57 -8.80 -4.19
N LYS A 286 6.99 -9.06 -5.44
CA LYS A 286 6.79 -10.37 -6.11
C LYS A 286 8.08 -11.17 -6.25
N VAL A 287 9.18 -10.71 -5.66
CA VAL A 287 10.51 -11.32 -5.78
C VAL A 287 10.68 -12.65 -5.03
N ASP A 288 9.69 -13.07 -4.29
CA ASP A 288 9.62 -14.36 -3.60
C ASP A 288 8.45 -15.25 -4.11
N TYR A 289 7.90 -14.91 -5.30
CA TYR A 289 6.88 -15.69 -6.00
C TYR A 289 7.54 -16.62 -7.01
N ARG A 290 7.54 -17.93 -6.79
CA ARG A 290 8.06 -18.89 -7.76
C ARG A 290 7.20 -18.86 -9.02
N ASN A 291 7.83 -18.64 -10.16
CA ASN A 291 7.14 -18.53 -11.46
C ASN A 291 5.95 -17.53 -11.46
N GLY A 292 6.02 -16.48 -10.64
CA GLY A 292 4.96 -15.48 -10.53
C GLY A 292 3.72 -15.92 -9.74
N ASN A 293 3.73 -17.12 -9.14
CA ASN A 293 2.62 -17.61 -8.34
C ASN A 293 2.77 -17.17 -6.87
N LYS A 294 1.79 -16.38 -6.38
CA LYS A 294 1.75 -15.88 -5.01
C LYS A 294 1.81 -17.01 -3.97
N TRP A 295 1.13 -18.13 -4.23
CA TRP A 295 0.98 -19.25 -3.29
C TRP A 295 2.09 -20.30 -3.37
N ASP A 296 3.04 -20.13 -4.31
CA ASP A 296 4.28 -20.92 -4.39
C ASP A 296 5.47 -20.04 -4.05
N SER A 297 5.78 -19.95 -2.75
CA SER A 297 6.82 -19.06 -2.25
C SER A 297 8.22 -19.67 -2.35
N MET A 298 9.21 -18.81 -2.59
CA MET A 298 10.65 -19.10 -2.55
C MET A 298 11.37 -18.07 -1.66
N PRO A 299 12.64 -18.29 -1.27
CA PRO A 299 13.46 -17.20 -0.72
C PRO A 299 13.44 -16.00 -1.66
N PHE A 300 13.35 -14.79 -1.12
CA PHE A 300 13.29 -13.61 -1.96
C PHE A 300 14.59 -13.41 -2.76
N ASP A 301 14.45 -13.04 -4.01
CA ASP A 301 15.58 -12.70 -4.88
C ASP A 301 16.03 -11.26 -4.60
N PHE A 302 17.11 -11.12 -3.83
CA PHE A 302 17.61 -9.82 -3.40
C PHE A 302 18.17 -8.98 -4.56
N LEU A 303 18.82 -9.60 -5.55
CA LEU A 303 19.32 -8.87 -6.72
C LEU A 303 18.15 -8.35 -7.56
N LYS A 304 17.13 -9.17 -7.76
CA LYS A 304 15.90 -8.75 -8.45
C LYS A 304 15.16 -7.66 -7.69
N LEU A 305 15.09 -7.75 -6.36
CA LEU A 305 14.51 -6.72 -5.50
C LEU A 305 15.21 -5.37 -5.72
N LYS A 306 16.54 -5.34 -5.65
CA LYS A 306 17.34 -4.13 -5.89
C LYS A 306 17.13 -3.58 -7.31
N GLN A 307 17.21 -4.45 -8.31
CA GLN A 307 17.00 -4.05 -9.70
C GLN A 307 15.66 -3.35 -9.87
N LEU A 308 14.56 -3.99 -9.42
CA LEU A 308 13.22 -3.42 -9.54
C LEU A 308 13.10 -2.07 -8.83
N LEU A 309 13.58 -1.96 -7.60
CA LEU A 309 13.54 -0.69 -6.86
C LEU A 309 14.35 0.39 -7.58
N PHE A 310 15.56 0.09 -8.01
CA PHE A 310 16.45 1.07 -8.63
C PHE A 310 15.99 1.49 -10.03
N ASP A 311 15.48 0.56 -10.84
CA ASP A 311 14.94 0.89 -12.17
C ASP A 311 13.80 1.92 -12.04
N TRP A 312 12.83 1.68 -11.14
CA TRP A 312 11.76 2.66 -10.88
C TRP A 312 12.28 3.99 -10.34
N GLN A 313 13.28 3.95 -9.44
CA GLN A 313 13.87 5.16 -8.88
C GLN A 313 14.53 6.03 -9.95
N VAL A 314 15.35 5.43 -10.80
CA VAL A 314 16.12 6.14 -11.83
C VAL A 314 15.19 6.69 -12.93
N GLU A 315 14.31 5.86 -13.45
CA GLU A 315 13.43 6.26 -14.55
C GLU A 315 12.43 7.35 -14.13
N LEU A 316 11.82 7.23 -12.95
CA LEU A 316 10.92 8.27 -12.45
C LEU A 316 11.67 9.57 -12.10
N ASP A 317 12.92 9.49 -11.65
CA ASP A 317 13.75 10.67 -11.41
C ASP A 317 14.07 11.40 -12.73
N GLN A 318 14.53 10.69 -13.74
CA GLN A 318 14.89 11.24 -15.07
C GLN A 318 13.70 11.88 -15.79
N HIS A 319 12.51 11.37 -15.56
CA HIS A 319 11.29 11.79 -16.26
C HIS A 319 10.31 12.61 -15.41
N ALA A 320 10.77 13.16 -14.27
CA ALA A 320 9.96 13.98 -13.35
C ALA A 320 8.69 13.27 -12.83
N GLY A 321 8.71 11.96 -12.77
CA GLY A 321 7.69 11.16 -12.09
C GLY A 321 7.95 11.07 -10.59
N TRP A 322 7.02 10.48 -9.82
CA TRP A 322 7.13 10.37 -8.36
C TRP A 322 6.64 9.03 -7.83
N ASN A 323 7.42 8.43 -6.90
CA ASN A 323 7.10 7.15 -6.27
C ASN A 323 6.37 7.32 -4.94
N ALA A 324 5.40 6.46 -4.65
CA ALA A 324 5.01 6.10 -3.30
C ALA A 324 5.93 4.96 -2.81
N LEU A 325 6.61 5.19 -1.69
CA LEU A 325 7.60 4.25 -1.14
C LEU A 325 6.97 3.43 -0.03
N PHE A 326 6.99 2.10 -0.12
CA PHE A 326 6.42 1.23 0.91
C PHE A 326 7.03 -0.17 0.87
N TRP A 327 7.08 -0.83 2.03
CA TRP A 327 7.47 -2.23 2.15
C TRP A 327 6.29 -3.18 2.24
N ASN A 328 5.24 -2.77 2.92
CA ASN A 328 4.00 -3.55 3.06
C ASN A 328 2.79 -2.62 3.26
N ASN A 329 1.63 -3.18 3.10
CA ASN A 329 0.34 -2.57 3.37
C ASN A 329 -0.63 -3.65 3.91
N HIS A 330 -1.92 -3.36 3.93
CA HIS A 330 -2.98 -4.27 4.36
C HIS A 330 -3.18 -5.51 3.45
N ASP A 331 -2.54 -5.57 2.28
CA ASP A 331 -2.63 -6.68 1.30
C ASP A 331 -1.33 -7.48 1.19
N GLN A 332 -0.32 -7.13 1.97
CA GLN A 332 0.99 -7.79 1.92
C GLN A 332 1.38 -8.27 3.31
N PRO A 333 2.01 -9.45 3.45
CA PRO A 333 2.60 -9.88 4.71
C PRO A 333 3.54 -8.84 5.29
N ARG A 334 3.75 -8.86 6.59
CA ARG A 334 4.66 -7.92 7.27
C ARG A 334 6.07 -7.99 6.66
N ALA A 335 6.60 -6.83 6.26
CA ALA A 335 7.89 -6.73 5.59
C ALA A 335 9.03 -7.34 6.41
N LEU A 336 9.00 -7.17 7.71
CA LEU A 336 10.00 -7.71 8.63
C LEU A 336 10.03 -9.25 8.62
N SER A 337 8.88 -9.91 8.54
CA SER A 337 8.78 -11.37 8.42
C SER A 337 9.23 -11.88 7.05
N ARG A 338 9.13 -11.03 6.02
CA ARG A 338 9.36 -11.41 4.64
C ARG A 338 10.78 -11.13 4.16
N PHE A 339 11.34 -9.99 4.52
CA PHE A 339 12.64 -9.48 4.04
C PHE A 339 13.67 -9.27 5.15
N GLY A 340 13.26 -9.35 6.42
CA GLY A 340 14.11 -9.22 7.58
C GLY A 340 14.44 -10.55 8.26
N ASP A 341 14.92 -10.46 9.49
CA ASP A 341 15.16 -11.62 10.39
C ASP A 341 14.47 -11.33 11.73
N PRO A 342 13.19 -11.68 11.87
CA PRO A 342 12.44 -11.43 13.09
C PRO A 342 12.89 -12.28 14.29
N GLN A 343 13.67 -13.34 14.07
CA GLN A 343 14.13 -14.27 15.10
C GLN A 343 15.40 -13.75 15.79
N ASN A 344 16.45 -13.46 15.00
CA ASN A 344 17.78 -13.16 15.55
C ASN A 344 18.10 -11.66 15.49
N TYR A 345 17.53 -10.92 14.54
CA TYR A 345 17.88 -9.53 14.27
C TYR A 345 16.65 -8.63 14.08
N ARG A 346 15.54 -8.89 14.78
CA ARG A 346 14.28 -8.14 14.60
C ARG A 346 14.49 -6.62 14.53
N ILE A 347 15.14 -6.05 15.53
CA ILE A 347 15.36 -4.60 15.62
C ILE A 347 16.26 -4.10 14.49
N LYS A 348 17.40 -4.75 14.30
CA LYS A 348 18.41 -4.34 13.30
C LYS A 348 17.87 -4.47 11.88
N SER A 349 17.17 -5.57 11.56
CA SER A 349 16.59 -5.75 10.22
C SER A 349 15.41 -4.79 9.98
N ALA A 350 14.60 -4.45 10.98
CA ALA A 350 13.58 -3.40 10.86
C ALA A 350 14.21 -2.04 10.55
N GLN A 351 15.30 -1.66 11.22
CA GLN A 351 16.03 -0.42 10.99
C GLN A 351 16.66 -0.38 9.58
N VAL A 352 17.19 -1.51 9.09
CA VAL A 352 17.73 -1.63 7.72
C VAL A 352 16.63 -1.44 6.68
N LEU A 353 15.51 -2.14 6.83
CA LEU A 353 14.36 -2.00 5.91
C LEU A 353 13.86 -0.56 5.87
N ALA A 354 13.70 0.08 7.04
CA ALA A 354 13.28 1.48 7.12
C ALA A 354 14.27 2.41 6.42
N THR A 355 15.57 2.28 6.68
CA THR A 355 16.61 3.13 6.08
C THR A 355 16.65 2.97 4.57
N ALA A 356 16.65 1.73 4.09
CA ALA A 356 16.77 1.42 2.67
C ALA A 356 15.66 2.06 1.84
N MET A 357 14.41 2.05 2.33
CA MET A 357 13.25 2.55 1.59
C MET A 357 12.99 4.03 1.83
N GLN A 358 13.00 4.47 3.10
CA GLN A 358 12.52 5.81 3.42
C GLN A 358 13.46 6.93 2.97
N LEU A 359 14.70 6.65 2.63
CA LEU A 359 15.65 7.63 2.10
C LEU A 359 15.73 7.66 0.57
N MET A 360 15.01 6.78 -0.12
CA MET A 360 14.84 6.83 -1.58
C MET A 360 14.05 8.07 -2.02
N ARG A 361 14.05 8.35 -3.32
CA ARG A 361 13.28 9.43 -3.94
C ARG A 361 11.81 9.03 -4.04
N GLY A 362 10.93 9.72 -3.33
CA GLY A 362 9.51 9.42 -3.26
C GLY A 362 8.91 9.83 -1.92
N THR A 363 7.64 9.54 -1.72
CA THR A 363 6.91 9.78 -0.47
C THR A 363 6.74 8.46 0.29
N PRO A 364 7.24 8.32 1.53
CA PRO A 364 7.09 7.09 2.31
C PRO A 364 5.66 6.92 2.82
N PHE A 365 5.16 5.70 2.68
CA PHE A 365 3.93 5.19 3.27
C PHE A 365 4.30 4.13 4.30
N ILE A 366 3.95 4.37 5.55
CA ILE A 366 4.28 3.50 6.68
C ILE A 366 3.00 2.81 7.12
N TYR A 367 2.98 1.51 7.08
CA TYR A 367 1.81 0.74 7.53
C TYR A 367 1.82 0.56 9.05
N GLN A 368 0.66 0.70 9.70
CA GLN A 368 0.51 0.54 11.16
C GLN A 368 1.25 -0.68 11.70
N GLY A 369 2.04 -0.49 12.75
CA GLY A 369 2.84 -1.53 13.40
C GLY A 369 4.23 -1.75 12.80
N GLU A 370 4.54 -1.15 11.65
CA GLU A 370 5.88 -1.19 11.06
C GLU A 370 6.90 -0.48 11.98
N GLU A 371 6.50 0.64 12.56
CA GLU A 371 7.28 1.48 13.47
C GLU A 371 7.59 0.84 14.83
N ILE A 372 6.94 -0.28 15.15
CA ILE A 372 7.24 -1.09 16.35
C ILE A 372 7.76 -2.49 16.01
N GLY A 373 8.01 -2.74 14.73
CA GLY A 373 8.54 -4.00 14.24
C GLY A 373 7.58 -5.18 14.40
N MET A 374 6.28 -5.00 14.12
CA MET A 374 5.31 -6.09 14.07
C MET A 374 5.69 -7.10 12.98
N THR A 375 5.39 -8.37 13.26
CA THR A 375 5.63 -9.52 12.39
C THR A 375 4.32 -10.21 12.03
N ASP A 376 4.38 -11.15 11.10
CA ASP A 376 3.24 -12.01 10.76
C ASP A 376 2.78 -12.82 11.98
N PRO A 377 1.48 -13.12 12.10
CA PRO A 377 0.96 -13.94 13.19
C PRO A 377 1.37 -15.42 13.01
N ASP A 378 1.45 -16.14 14.14
CA ASP A 378 1.66 -17.59 14.13
C ASP A 378 0.32 -18.37 14.18
N TYR A 379 -0.49 -18.25 13.13
CA TYR A 379 -1.76 -18.97 13.02
C TYR A 379 -1.52 -20.45 12.68
N GLN A 380 -2.26 -21.35 13.33
CA GLN A 380 -2.04 -22.81 13.23
C GLN A 380 -3.12 -23.52 12.42
N LYS A 381 -4.21 -22.88 12.08
CA LYS A 381 -5.35 -23.48 11.36
C LYS A 381 -5.95 -22.47 10.38
N ILE A 382 -6.53 -23.00 9.30
CA ILE A 382 -7.21 -22.16 8.30
C ILE A 382 -8.37 -21.36 8.90
N SER A 383 -9.03 -21.85 9.96
CA SER A 383 -10.10 -21.14 10.65
C SER A 383 -9.67 -19.87 11.38
N ASP A 384 -8.37 -19.66 11.57
CA ASP A 384 -7.81 -18.43 12.14
C ASP A 384 -7.80 -17.27 11.11
N TYR A 385 -7.87 -17.60 9.81
CA TYR A 385 -7.90 -16.64 8.70
C TYR A 385 -9.35 -16.25 8.34
N LYS A 386 -9.52 -15.01 7.87
CA LYS A 386 -10.81 -14.42 7.47
C LYS A 386 -10.78 -13.87 6.04
N ASP A 387 -9.59 -13.70 5.47
CA ASP A 387 -9.39 -13.14 4.15
C ASP A 387 -9.94 -14.07 3.05
N VAL A 388 -10.86 -13.54 2.24
CA VAL A 388 -11.53 -14.29 1.16
C VAL A 388 -10.54 -14.86 0.14
N GLU A 389 -9.51 -14.09 -0.26
CA GLU A 389 -8.47 -14.57 -1.19
C GLU A 389 -7.71 -15.76 -0.60
N SER A 390 -7.37 -15.71 0.68
CA SER A 390 -6.66 -16.80 1.38
C SER A 390 -7.51 -18.05 1.52
N LEU A 391 -8.80 -17.90 1.82
CA LEU A 391 -9.72 -19.03 1.96
C LEU A 391 -9.97 -19.71 0.62
N ASN A 392 -10.18 -18.95 -0.46
CA ASN A 392 -10.33 -19.48 -1.82
C ASN A 392 -9.04 -20.20 -2.26
N ALA A 393 -7.88 -19.57 -2.09
CA ALA A 393 -6.60 -20.17 -2.44
C ALA A 393 -6.33 -21.47 -1.67
N TYR A 394 -6.72 -21.56 -0.40
CA TYR A 394 -6.62 -22.81 0.37
C TYR A 394 -7.42 -23.93 -0.29
N GLN A 395 -8.66 -23.66 -0.71
CA GLN A 395 -9.50 -24.66 -1.40
C GLN A 395 -8.92 -25.06 -2.76
N GLU A 396 -8.44 -24.10 -3.54
CA GLU A 396 -7.79 -24.35 -4.83
C GLU A 396 -6.52 -25.22 -4.68
N LEU A 397 -5.70 -24.96 -3.65
CA LEU A 397 -4.52 -25.77 -3.36
C LEU A 397 -4.89 -27.21 -2.98
N LEU A 398 -5.96 -27.42 -2.21
CA LEU A 398 -6.48 -28.76 -1.90
C LEU A 398 -6.99 -29.45 -3.17
N ALA A 399 -7.75 -28.76 -4.01
CA ALA A 399 -8.25 -29.27 -5.28
C ALA A 399 -7.10 -29.63 -6.25
N ALA A 400 -5.98 -28.90 -6.19
CA ALA A 400 -4.75 -29.18 -6.91
C ALA A 400 -3.90 -30.32 -6.30
N GLY A 401 -4.41 -31.03 -5.27
CA GLY A 401 -3.76 -32.20 -4.67
C GLY A 401 -2.74 -31.89 -3.56
N LYS A 402 -2.67 -30.65 -3.05
CA LYS A 402 -1.85 -30.36 -1.88
C LYS A 402 -2.50 -30.92 -0.61
N THR A 403 -1.67 -31.37 0.33
CA THR A 403 -2.18 -31.75 1.65
C THR A 403 -2.65 -30.51 2.44
N PRO A 404 -3.56 -30.64 3.43
CA PRO A 404 -3.99 -29.53 4.28
C PRO A 404 -2.81 -28.77 4.95
N ALA A 405 -1.77 -29.49 5.35
CA ALA A 405 -0.57 -28.89 5.93
C ALA A 405 0.23 -28.06 4.91
N GLN A 406 0.37 -28.55 3.67
CA GLN A 406 1.03 -27.82 2.57
C GLN A 406 0.25 -26.56 2.15
N ALA A 407 -1.08 -26.71 2.02
CA ALA A 407 -1.94 -25.58 1.71
C ALA A 407 -1.88 -24.51 2.81
N LEU A 408 -2.00 -24.89 4.09
CA LEU A 408 -1.89 -23.96 5.21
C LEU A 408 -0.51 -23.28 5.26
N ALA A 409 0.57 -24.02 4.97
CA ALA A 409 1.93 -23.44 4.94
C ALA A 409 2.07 -22.35 3.87
N ALA A 410 1.41 -22.48 2.71
CA ALA A 410 1.37 -21.44 1.68
C ALA A 410 0.58 -20.21 2.18
N ILE A 411 -0.61 -20.43 2.77
CA ILE A 411 -1.44 -19.35 3.33
C ILE A 411 -0.69 -18.58 4.43
N LYS A 412 -0.04 -19.27 5.37
CA LYS A 412 0.77 -18.65 6.43
C LYS A 412 1.80 -17.64 5.90
N LYS A 413 2.39 -17.91 4.74
CA LYS A 413 3.42 -17.04 4.15
C LYS A 413 2.86 -15.85 3.39
N LYS A 414 1.62 -15.91 2.88
CA LYS A 414 1.15 -14.97 1.86
C LYS A 414 -0.22 -14.35 2.11
N SER A 415 -0.93 -14.79 3.16
CA SER A 415 -2.23 -14.23 3.49
C SER A 415 -2.17 -12.73 3.77
N ARG A 416 -3.17 -12.00 3.29
CA ARG A 416 -3.39 -10.59 3.62
C ARG A 416 -3.66 -10.39 5.12
N ASP A 417 -4.24 -11.36 5.80
CA ASP A 417 -4.49 -11.31 7.25
C ASP A 417 -3.22 -11.21 8.09
N ASN A 418 -2.07 -11.57 7.53
CA ASN A 418 -0.78 -11.43 8.21
C ASN A 418 -0.49 -9.98 8.63
N SER A 419 -0.91 -9.01 7.82
CA SER A 419 -0.77 -7.59 8.14
C SER A 419 -2.02 -6.99 8.80
N ARG A 420 -3.17 -7.68 8.73
CA ARG A 420 -4.47 -7.18 9.24
C ARG A 420 -4.71 -7.48 10.71
N THR A 421 -3.77 -8.14 11.39
CA THR A 421 -3.84 -8.36 12.85
C THR A 421 -3.95 -7.04 13.60
N PRO A 422 -4.65 -7.00 14.75
CA PRO A 422 -4.79 -5.81 15.56
C PRO A 422 -3.45 -5.15 15.91
N MET A 423 -3.42 -3.82 15.92
CA MET A 423 -2.30 -3.05 16.45
C MET A 423 -2.02 -3.43 17.90
N GLN A 424 -0.76 -3.66 18.22
CA GLN A 424 -0.35 -4.18 19.53
C GLN A 424 0.06 -3.01 20.44
N TRP A 425 -0.87 -2.55 21.28
CA TRP A 425 -0.65 -1.39 22.16
C TRP A 425 0.10 -1.76 23.45
N ASN A 426 -0.17 -2.95 23.98
CA ASN A 426 0.49 -3.47 25.20
C ASN A 426 0.52 -5.00 25.19
N ALA A 427 1.01 -5.59 26.30
CA ALA A 427 1.17 -7.03 26.45
C ALA A 427 -0.09 -7.80 26.88
N ASP A 428 -1.25 -7.14 27.01
CA ASP A 428 -2.49 -7.77 27.44
C ASP A 428 -2.97 -8.84 26.45
N GLN A 429 -3.91 -9.67 26.88
CA GLN A 429 -4.44 -10.81 26.12
C GLN A 429 -4.88 -10.43 24.69
N PHE A 430 -5.49 -9.24 24.52
CA PHE A 430 -5.92 -8.71 23.23
C PHE A 430 -5.09 -7.51 22.79
N ALA A 431 -3.81 -7.51 23.18
CA ALA A 431 -2.83 -6.52 22.77
C ALA A 431 -3.16 -5.07 23.19
N GLY A 432 -4.03 -4.86 24.17
CA GLY A 432 -4.56 -3.52 24.48
C GLY A 432 -5.34 -2.87 23.33
N PHE A 433 -5.63 -3.62 22.29
CA PHE A 433 -6.48 -3.21 21.17
C PHE A 433 -7.96 -3.16 21.60
N SER A 434 -8.42 -4.18 22.29
CA SER A 434 -9.79 -4.36 22.77
C SER A 434 -9.79 -5.01 24.15
N LYS A 435 -10.93 -4.98 24.84
CA LYS A 435 -11.19 -5.77 26.07
C LYS A 435 -11.92 -7.07 25.77
N VAL A 436 -12.42 -7.26 24.56
CA VAL A 436 -13.07 -8.47 24.09
C VAL A 436 -12.26 -9.10 22.97
N LYS A 437 -12.64 -10.32 22.56
CA LYS A 437 -11.93 -11.05 21.49
C LYS A 437 -11.98 -10.26 20.18
N PRO A 438 -10.82 -9.87 19.60
CA PRO A 438 -10.75 -9.18 18.33
C PRO A 438 -11.20 -10.06 17.15
N TRP A 439 -11.59 -9.45 16.04
CA TRP A 439 -11.96 -10.12 14.80
C TRP A 439 -10.82 -11.00 14.22
N LEU A 440 -9.57 -10.59 14.39
CA LEU A 440 -8.35 -11.39 14.21
C LEU A 440 -7.56 -11.43 15.50
N LYS A 441 -6.92 -12.56 15.78
CA LYS A 441 -6.19 -12.78 17.03
C LYS A 441 -4.76 -12.22 16.94
N PRO A 442 -4.29 -11.36 17.88
CA PRO A 442 -2.87 -11.05 18.02
C PRO A 442 -2.13 -12.29 18.58
N THR A 443 -0.85 -12.47 18.22
CA THR A 443 -0.10 -13.68 18.59
C THR A 443 1.23 -13.44 19.29
N ASN A 444 1.82 -12.25 19.18
CA ASN A 444 3.15 -11.94 19.72
C ASN A 444 3.20 -10.61 20.50
N GLN A 445 2.06 -10.13 20.95
CA GLN A 445 1.92 -8.86 21.68
C GLN A 445 2.68 -8.80 23.00
N THR A 446 2.97 -9.94 23.62
CA THR A 446 3.77 -9.98 24.86
C THR A 446 5.21 -9.53 24.66
N GLN A 447 5.72 -9.64 23.42
CA GLN A 447 7.10 -9.28 23.06
C GLN A 447 7.14 -8.02 22.19
N ILE A 448 6.14 -7.82 21.32
CA ILE A 448 6.09 -6.73 20.35
C ILE A 448 4.84 -5.90 20.63
N ASN A 449 5.01 -4.72 21.20
CA ASN A 449 3.90 -3.80 21.43
C ASN A 449 4.40 -2.37 21.63
N VAL A 450 3.48 -1.41 21.47
CA VAL A 450 3.78 0.02 21.58
C VAL A 450 4.36 0.38 22.94
N ALA A 451 3.79 -0.12 24.04
CA ALA A 451 4.27 0.23 25.39
C ALA A 451 5.72 -0.19 25.60
N ALA A 452 6.09 -1.42 25.21
CA ALA A 452 7.45 -1.91 25.28
C ALA A 452 8.41 -1.14 24.35
N GLU A 453 7.95 -0.82 23.13
CA GLU A 453 8.77 -0.09 22.17
C GLU A 453 9.02 1.37 22.60
N LEU A 454 8.01 2.06 23.14
CA LEU A 454 8.17 3.42 23.66
C LEU A 454 9.09 3.45 24.90
N ALA A 455 9.14 2.37 25.70
CA ALA A 455 10.06 2.27 26.83
C ALA A 455 11.52 2.08 26.40
N THR A 456 11.78 1.37 25.29
CA THR A 456 13.13 1.10 24.78
C THR A 456 13.57 2.05 23.66
N GLY A 457 12.63 2.50 22.85
CA GLY A 457 12.83 3.45 21.74
C GLY A 457 13.67 2.92 20.56
N GLN A 458 13.84 1.62 20.42
CA GLN A 458 14.83 1.06 19.49
C GLN A 458 14.39 1.17 18.03
N ILE A 459 13.12 0.93 17.71
CA ILE A 459 12.58 1.05 16.35
C ILE A 459 11.82 2.36 16.19
N PHE A 460 10.92 2.69 17.12
CA PHE A 460 10.09 3.89 17.07
C PHE A 460 10.92 5.18 16.99
N ASN A 461 11.92 5.35 17.85
CA ASN A 461 12.77 6.53 17.80
C ASN A 461 13.65 6.57 16.53
N TYR A 462 14.00 5.41 15.98
CA TYR A 462 14.71 5.31 14.72
C TYR A 462 13.86 5.82 13.54
N TYR A 463 12.56 5.46 13.52
CA TYR A 463 11.60 6.01 12.56
C TYR A 463 11.45 7.53 12.72
N GLN A 464 11.36 8.03 13.95
CA GLN A 464 11.33 9.49 14.19
C GLN A 464 12.57 10.20 13.65
N GLN A 465 13.76 9.60 13.79
CA GLN A 465 15.00 10.15 13.22
C GLN A 465 14.98 10.16 11.69
N LEU A 466 14.53 9.09 11.05
CA LEU A 466 14.35 9.05 9.59
C LEU A 466 13.35 10.09 9.10
N PHE A 467 12.23 10.26 9.80
CA PHE A 467 11.23 11.28 9.47
C PHE A 467 11.77 12.70 9.65
N GLN A 468 12.54 12.94 10.71
CA GLN A 468 13.21 14.22 10.92
C GLN A 468 14.21 14.52 9.79
N LEU A 469 15.06 13.56 9.42
CA LEU A 469 15.98 13.70 8.30
C LEU A 469 15.25 14.03 7.00
N ARG A 470 14.16 13.31 6.70
CA ARG A 470 13.35 13.57 5.50
C ARG A 470 12.79 15.00 5.47
N LYS A 471 12.38 15.53 6.61
CA LYS A 471 11.82 16.89 6.71
C LYS A 471 12.88 17.99 6.61
N THR A 472 14.12 17.72 7.01
CA THR A 472 15.16 18.74 7.16
C THR A 472 16.31 18.65 6.17
N GLU A 473 16.54 17.46 5.56
CA GLU A 473 17.68 17.26 4.65
C GLU A 473 17.25 17.36 3.18
N PRO A 474 17.63 18.44 2.46
CA PRO A 474 17.26 18.66 1.06
C PRO A 474 17.69 17.51 0.13
N LEU A 475 18.84 16.87 0.42
CA LEU A 475 19.31 15.73 -0.35
C LEU A 475 18.29 14.58 -0.38
N ILE A 476 17.46 14.41 0.66
CA ILE A 476 16.45 13.38 0.73
C ILE A 476 15.18 13.81 -0.01
N TYR A 477 14.68 15.02 0.23
CA TYR A 477 13.36 15.38 -0.29
C TYR A 477 13.37 16.06 -1.67
N GLN A 478 14.54 16.55 -2.15
CA GLN A 478 14.71 17.18 -3.47
C GLN A 478 15.76 16.48 -4.34
N GLY A 479 16.71 15.77 -3.72
CA GLY A 479 17.84 15.20 -4.42
C GLY A 479 17.47 14.14 -5.47
N HIS A 480 18.34 13.98 -6.43
CA HIS A 480 18.35 12.88 -7.39
C HIS A 480 18.87 11.59 -6.75
N ILE A 481 18.76 10.47 -7.45
CA ILE A 481 19.23 9.18 -6.96
C ILE A 481 20.19 8.52 -7.95
N ARG A 482 21.26 7.89 -7.42
CA ARG A 482 22.20 7.05 -8.19
C ARG A 482 22.41 5.74 -7.43
N PRO A 483 22.00 4.58 -7.97
CA PRO A 483 22.29 3.27 -7.40
C PRO A 483 23.77 2.97 -7.30
N LEU A 484 24.16 2.24 -6.26
CA LEU A 484 25.51 1.70 -6.05
C LEU A 484 25.43 0.21 -5.72
N TRP A 485 26.47 -0.54 -6.03
CA TRP A 485 26.60 -1.99 -5.73
C TRP A 485 25.38 -2.81 -6.18
N THR A 486 24.93 -2.56 -7.39
CA THR A 486 23.71 -3.19 -7.94
C THR A 486 23.80 -4.71 -8.03
N ASP A 487 24.98 -5.25 -8.17
CA ASP A 487 25.32 -6.68 -8.24
C ASP A 487 25.77 -7.31 -6.91
N HIS A 488 25.96 -6.50 -5.85
CA HIS A 488 26.42 -7.01 -4.56
C HIS A 488 25.32 -7.84 -3.87
N PRO A 489 25.62 -9.11 -3.44
CA PRO A 489 24.58 -10.04 -2.97
C PRO A 489 23.98 -9.72 -1.60
N GLN A 490 24.53 -8.77 -0.82
CA GLN A 490 24.08 -8.44 0.53
C GLN A 490 23.81 -6.95 0.74
N ILE A 491 24.40 -6.08 -0.08
CA ILE A 491 24.33 -4.64 0.08
C ILE A 491 23.29 -4.03 -0.83
N MET A 492 22.42 -3.20 -0.27
CA MET A 492 21.65 -2.21 -0.98
C MET A 492 22.21 -0.84 -0.63
N GLY A 493 22.69 -0.10 -1.65
CA GLY A 493 23.25 1.22 -1.44
C GLY A 493 23.01 2.14 -2.61
N TYR A 494 22.94 3.42 -2.32
CA TYR A 494 22.70 4.47 -3.30
C TYR A 494 23.19 5.83 -2.80
N LEU A 495 23.39 6.75 -3.74
CA LEU A 495 23.59 8.16 -3.46
C LEU A 495 22.30 8.93 -3.69
N ARG A 496 21.99 9.85 -2.79
CA ARG A 496 21.14 11.01 -3.07
C ARG A 496 22.06 12.19 -3.33
N TYR A 497 21.82 12.96 -4.37
CA TYR A 497 22.68 14.08 -4.71
C TYR A 497 21.89 15.30 -5.15
N LEU A 498 22.38 16.47 -4.76
CA LEU A 498 21.80 17.76 -5.13
C LEU A 498 22.92 18.77 -5.26
N LYS A 499 23.11 19.34 -6.45
CA LYS A 499 24.28 20.20 -6.75
C LYS A 499 25.60 19.45 -6.46
N GLN A 500 26.44 19.97 -5.59
CA GLN A 500 27.75 19.42 -5.22
C GLN A 500 27.72 18.56 -3.94
N GLN A 501 26.58 18.45 -3.28
CA GLN A 501 26.43 17.66 -2.06
C GLN A 501 25.84 16.29 -2.36
N CYS A 502 26.22 15.30 -1.58
CA CYS A 502 25.60 13.98 -1.66
C CYS A 502 25.41 13.33 -0.28
N LEU A 503 24.45 12.42 -0.25
CA LEU A 503 24.13 11.56 0.88
C LEU A 503 24.33 10.11 0.43
N LEU A 504 25.26 9.41 1.08
CA LEU A 504 25.53 8.01 0.83
C LEU A 504 24.73 7.16 1.82
N VAL A 505 23.86 6.30 1.30
CA VAL A 505 23.08 5.32 2.08
C VAL A 505 23.63 3.93 1.78
N ILE A 506 24.00 3.19 2.82
CA ILE A 506 24.51 1.80 2.72
C ILE A 506 23.77 0.93 3.73
N THR A 507 23.21 -0.18 3.27
CA THR A 507 22.52 -1.15 4.12
C THR A 507 22.93 -2.57 3.81
N ASN A 508 23.27 -3.35 4.84
CA ASN A 508 23.50 -4.79 4.75
C ASN A 508 22.19 -5.54 5.09
N PHE A 509 21.63 -6.27 4.13
CA PHE A 509 20.33 -6.95 4.25
C PHE A 509 20.41 -8.34 4.90
N TYR A 510 21.57 -8.75 5.39
CA TYR A 510 21.75 -10.11 5.89
C TYR A 510 22.45 -10.17 7.25
N GLY A 511 22.19 -11.26 7.96
CA GLY A 511 22.77 -11.59 9.28
C GLY A 511 24.26 -12.00 9.23
N LYS A 512 24.99 -11.57 8.19
CA LYS A 512 26.45 -11.83 8.05
C LYS A 512 27.15 -10.51 7.78
N SER A 513 28.31 -10.32 8.42
CA SER A 513 29.18 -9.17 8.08
C SER A 513 29.66 -9.27 6.64
N THR A 514 29.80 -8.12 5.99
CA THR A 514 30.32 -8.03 4.62
C THR A 514 31.19 -6.79 4.46
N GLN A 515 31.98 -6.73 3.40
CA GLN A 515 32.84 -5.60 3.09
C GLN A 515 32.48 -5.03 1.72
N VAL A 516 32.45 -3.71 1.60
CA VAL A 516 32.25 -3.00 0.34
C VAL A 516 33.44 -2.11 0.04
N ILE A 517 33.81 -2.03 -1.24
CA ILE A 517 34.77 -1.04 -1.75
C ILE A 517 33.97 0.20 -2.10
N LEU A 518 34.38 1.36 -1.55
CA LEU A 518 33.72 2.63 -1.81
C LEU A 518 34.15 3.17 -3.19
N PRO A 519 33.26 3.85 -3.93
CA PRO A 519 33.58 4.47 -5.20
C PRO A 519 34.81 5.38 -5.07
N PRO A 520 35.81 5.29 -5.97
CA PRO A 520 37.05 6.07 -5.86
C PRO A 520 36.81 7.57 -5.70
N GLU A 521 35.80 8.09 -6.39
CA GLU A 521 35.43 9.51 -6.34
C GLU A 521 34.92 9.97 -4.98
N LEU A 522 34.50 9.07 -4.11
CA LEU A 522 34.03 9.39 -2.74
C LEU A 522 35.13 9.23 -1.69
N GLN A 523 36.17 8.44 -1.99
CA GLN A 523 37.21 8.12 -1.01
C GLN A 523 37.96 9.36 -0.53
N GLN A 524 38.35 9.35 0.75
CA GLN A 524 39.06 10.45 1.45
C GLN A 524 38.27 11.76 1.59
N GLN A 525 37.05 11.85 1.05
CA GLN A 525 36.19 13.00 1.32
C GLN A 525 35.79 13.04 2.79
N SER A 526 35.70 14.23 3.35
CA SER A 526 35.16 14.46 4.69
C SER A 526 33.66 14.13 4.69
N CYS A 527 33.19 13.46 5.73
CA CYS A 527 31.79 13.12 5.86
C CYS A 527 31.28 13.26 7.28
N GLN A 528 29.96 13.37 7.39
CA GLN A 528 29.23 13.37 8.66
C GLN A 528 28.29 12.15 8.69
N VAL A 529 28.33 11.38 9.78
CA VAL A 529 27.34 10.32 10.03
C VAL A 529 26.03 11.00 10.46
N LEU A 530 24.98 10.90 9.63
CA LEU A 530 23.65 11.42 9.96
C LEU A 530 22.78 10.41 10.69
N LEU A 531 22.92 9.12 10.34
CA LEU A 531 22.18 8.04 10.96
C LEU A 531 22.97 6.73 10.85
N THR A 532 22.94 5.94 11.90
CA THR A 532 23.43 4.57 11.91
C THR A 532 22.71 3.76 12.98
N ASN A 533 22.55 2.46 12.75
CA ASN A 533 21.98 1.55 13.74
C ASN A 533 23.04 0.77 14.54
N TYR A 534 24.33 1.04 14.30
CA TYR A 534 25.48 0.60 15.10
C TYR A 534 26.31 1.83 15.52
N GLN A 535 27.22 1.66 16.48
CA GLN A 535 28.16 2.73 16.79
C GLN A 535 29.21 2.83 15.68
N GLN A 536 29.26 3.97 15.00
CA GLN A 536 30.22 4.25 13.94
C GLN A 536 30.80 5.66 14.14
N ASN A 537 32.11 5.78 13.97
CA ASN A 537 32.82 7.05 14.03
C ASN A 537 33.61 7.22 12.72
N ILE A 538 32.92 7.65 11.67
CA ILE A 538 33.46 7.85 10.34
C ILE A 538 33.42 9.36 10.04
N ASN A 539 34.58 9.99 9.89
CA ASN A 539 34.71 11.40 9.54
C ASN A 539 35.34 11.62 8.15
N LYS A 540 35.86 10.56 7.55
CA LYS A 540 36.32 10.50 6.16
C LYS A 540 35.93 9.18 5.54
N ILE A 541 35.54 9.20 4.29
CA ILE A 541 35.18 8.00 3.54
C ILE A 541 36.42 7.11 3.34
N PRO A 542 36.45 5.88 3.88
CA PRO A 542 37.56 4.95 3.68
C PRO A 542 37.54 4.36 2.25
N SER A 543 38.61 3.70 1.84
CA SER A 543 38.62 2.94 0.59
C SER A 543 37.70 1.71 0.61
N SER A 544 37.54 1.11 1.78
CA SER A 544 36.60 0.01 2.01
C SER A 544 35.94 0.14 3.38
N LEU A 545 34.73 -0.37 3.49
CA LEU A 545 33.93 -0.36 4.72
C LEU A 545 33.43 -1.76 5.03
N LYS A 546 33.68 -2.22 6.26
CA LYS A 546 33.10 -3.45 6.78
C LYS A 546 31.78 -3.13 7.47
N LEU A 547 30.70 -3.80 7.06
CA LEU A 547 29.39 -3.67 7.66
C LEU A 547 29.06 -4.90 8.52
N GLN A 548 28.46 -4.65 9.68
CA GLN A 548 27.96 -5.66 10.58
C GLN A 548 26.67 -6.31 10.03
N PRO A 549 26.21 -7.43 10.61
CA PRO A 549 24.90 -8.00 10.29
C PRO A 549 23.78 -6.96 10.43
N TYR A 550 22.97 -6.78 9.38
CA TYR A 550 21.88 -5.79 9.34
C TYR A 550 22.33 -4.39 9.80
N GLU A 551 23.45 -3.93 9.27
CA GLU A 551 23.91 -2.56 9.51
C GLU A 551 23.39 -1.59 8.45
N ALA A 552 22.96 -0.42 8.90
CA ALA A 552 22.56 0.71 8.08
C ALA A 552 23.40 1.94 8.46
N ILE A 553 23.97 2.61 7.47
CA ILE A 553 24.77 3.83 7.64
C ILE A 553 24.33 4.88 6.63
N VAL A 554 24.20 6.11 7.08
CA VAL A 554 23.86 7.28 6.27
C VAL A 554 24.93 8.34 6.48
N LEU A 555 25.68 8.67 5.43
CA LEU A 555 26.78 9.61 5.44
C LEU A 555 26.48 10.80 4.54
N LYS A 556 26.67 12.01 5.02
CA LYS A 556 26.60 13.25 4.24
C LYS A 556 28.00 13.71 3.88
N LEU A 557 28.21 13.99 2.58
CA LEU A 557 29.46 14.47 1.98
C LEU A 557 29.25 15.86 1.40
#